data_25e1a55551895a28607ffbf6d23d9a89
#
_entry.id   25e1a55551895a28607ffbf6d23d9a89
#
_cell.length_a   1.000
_cell.length_b   1.000
_cell.length_c   1.000
_cell.angle_alpha   90.00
_cell.angle_beta   90.00
_cell.angle_gamma   90.00
#
_symmetry.space_group_name_H-M   'P 1'
#
loop_
_entity.id
_entity.type
_entity.pdbx_description
1 polymer ?
#
loop_
_entity_poly.entity_id
_entity_poly.type
_entity_poly.pdbx_seq_one_letter_code
_entity_poly.pdbx_strand_id
1 'polypeptide(L)'
;MKLSFVISLLLAASFAAYAQQAMPRMTSVEPQNGKVGDVVVVTGENLQKDTVAKLYLTDGKIDVEVSITEQSGKEIKFKIPAKCKPGRLALMVLTGGKEPKLIEQPVKITIDEQ
;
A
#
# COMPACT_ATOMS: atom_id res chain seq x y z
N MET A 1 3.81 47.12 5.33
CA MET A 1 4.94 46.38 5.82
C MET A 1 4.56 45.15 6.59
N LYS A 2 3.70 45.27 7.59
CA LYS A 2 3.29 44.09 8.38
C LYS A 2 2.53 43.06 7.58
N LEU A 3 1.73 43.46 6.60
CA LEU A 3 1.00 42.56 5.73
C LEU A 3 1.89 41.72 4.86
N SER A 4 2.96 42.31 4.31
CA SER A 4 3.91 41.57 3.47
C SER A 4 4.61 40.48 4.26
N PHE A 5 4.93 40.74 5.52
CA PHE A 5 5.57 39.77 6.38
C PHE A 5 4.66 38.57 6.64
N VAL A 6 3.37 38.82 6.90
CA VAL A 6 2.40 37.72 7.14
C VAL A 6 2.20 36.87 5.89
N ILE A 7 2.15 37.50 4.71
CA ILE A 7 1.99 36.78 3.45
C ILE A 7 3.18 35.85 3.19
N SER A 8 4.39 36.31 3.49
CA SER A 8 5.58 35.46 3.33
C SER A 8 5.54 34.23 4.23
N LEU A 9 5.06 34.38 5.43
CA LEU A 9 4.92 33.29 6.37
C LEU A 9 3.93 32.24 5.87
N LEU A 10 2.81 32.68 5.34
CA LEU A 10 1.80 31.77 4.78
C LEU A 10 2.31 31.01 3.58
N LEU A 11 3.08 31.65 2.71
CA LEU A 11 3.69 30.98 1.56
C LEU A 11 4.67 29.89 1.99
N ALA A 12 5.47 30.14 3.03
CA ALA A 12 6.40 29.15 3.53
C ALA A 12 5.67 27.91 4.07
N ALA A 13 4.55 28.13 4.79
CA ALA A 13 3.75 27.02 5.31
C ALA A 13 3.13 26.19 4.20
N SER A 14 2.62 26.82 3.15
CA SER A 14 2.06 26.12 2.00
C SER A 14 3.10 25.28 1.27
N PHE A 15 4.31 25.80 1.14
CA PHE A 15 5.40 25.07 0.49
C PHE A 15 5.80 23.85 1.30
N ALA A 16 5.86 23.96 2.62
CA ALA A 16 6.17 22.81 3.47
C ALA A 16 5.15 21.69 3.35
N ALA A 17 3.86 22.03 3.22
CA ALA A 17 2.82 21.04 3.02
C ALA A 17 2.99 20.27 1.71
N TYR A 18 3.48 20.91 0.67
CA TYR A 18 3.74 20.25 -0.62
C TYR A 18 4.89 19.24 -0.57
N ALA A 19 5.84 19.45 0.31
CA ALA A 19 6.99 18.57 0.42
C ALA A 19 6.66 17.25 1.09
N GLN A 20 5.53 17.16 1.78
CA GLN A 20 5.12 15.94 2.46
C GLN A 20 4.20 15.11 1.58
N GLN A 21 4.68 13.97 1.12
CA GLN A 21 3.87 13.04 0.38
C GLN A 21 3.34 11.95 1.32
N ALA A 22 2.07 11.60 1.12
CA ALA A 22 1.45 10.51 1.87
C ALA A 22 2.08 9.19 1.48
N MET A 23 2.43 8.37 2.45
CA MET A 23 3.00 7.05 2.23
C MET A 23 1.94 5.99 2.52
N PRO A 24 1.85 4.94 1.69
CA PRO A 24 0.95 3.84 1.98
C PRO A 24 1.44 3.07 3.20
N ARG A 25 0.52 2.72 4.09
CA ARG A 25 0.84 1.96 5.28
C ARG A 25 -0.28 0.99 5.58
N MET A 26 0.04 -0.29 5.53
CA MET A 26 -0.88 -1.36 5.88
C MET A 26 -0.72 -1.73 7.34
N THR A 27 -1.83 -1.91 8.04
CA THR A 27 -1.83 -2.18 9.47
C THR A 27 -2.38 -3.55 9.82
N SER A 28 -3.25 -4.13 8.98
CA SER A 28 -3.82 -5.44 9.26
C SER A 28 -4.21 -6.17 7.98
N VAL A 29 -4.29 -7.49 8.07
CA VAL A 29 -4.69 -8.38 6.99
C VAL A 29 -5.70 -9.37 7.54
N GLU A 30 -6.83 -9.52 6.85
CA GLU A 30 -7.89 -10.45 7.21
C GLU A 30 -8.30 -11.29 6.00
N PRO A 31 -8.27 -12.62 6.04
CA PRO A 31 -7.72 -13.45 7.11
C PRO A 31 -6.20 -13.43 7.12
N GLN A 32 -5.57 -13.81 8.23
CA GLN A 32 -4.13 -13.92 8.33
C GLN A 32 -3.61 -15.20 7.68
N ASN A 33 -4.48 -16.18 7.51
CA ASN A 33 -4.21 -17.43 6.81
C ASN A 33 -5.27 -17.60 5.73
N GLY A 34 -4.85 -17.95 4.52
CA GLY A 34 -5.78 -18.12 3.42
C GLY A 34 -5.27 -19.11 2.39
N LYS A 35 -6.15 -19.48 1.47
CA LYS A 35 -5.85 -20.37 0.35
C LYS A 35 -6.00 -19.63 -0.96
N VAL A 36 -5.41 -20.18 -2.01
CA VAL A 36 -5.60 -19.66 -3.36
C VAL A 36 -7.10 -19.45 -3.63
N GLY A 37 -7.45 -18.28 -4.14
CA GLY A 37 -8.82 -17.92 -4.44
C GLY A 37 -9.56 -17.20 -3.33
N ASP A 38 -9.04 -17.23 -2.11
CA ASP A 38 -9.66 -16.52 -1.00
C ASP A 38 -9.54 -15.01 -1.17
N VAL A 39 -10.56 -14.29 -0.70
CA VAL A 39 -10.55 -12.82 -0.68
C VAL A 39 -9.88 -12.35 0.60
N VAL A 40 -8.92 -11.45 0.45
CA VAL A 40 -8.17 -10.88 1.56
C VAL A 40 -8.49 -9.40 1.65
N VAL A 41 -8.70 -8.92 2.87
CA VAL A 41 -8.96 -7.51 3.16
C VAL A 41 -7.77 -6.95 3.90
N VAL A 42 -7.13 -5.93 3.32
CA VAL A 42 -6.02 -5.22 3.95
C VAL A 42 -6.53 -3.87 4.41
N THR A 43 -6.25 -3.53 5.66
CA THR A 43 -6.62 -2.24 6.24
C THR A 43 -5.37 -1.40 6.48
N GLY A 44 -5.49 -0.09 6.32
CA GLY A 44 -4.37 0.80 6.55
C GLY A 44 -4.71 2.25 6.22
N GLU A 45 -3.71 2.98 5.77
CA GLU A 45 -3.84 4.39 5.42
C GLU A 45 -3.15 4.66 4.09
N ASN A 46 -3.70 5.61 3.34
CA ASN A 46 -3.16 6.04 2.05
C ASN A 46 -3.03 4.90 1.05
N LEU A 47 -4.06 4.06 0.98
CA LEU A 47 -4.08 2.89 0.11
C LEU A 47 -4.80 3.12 -1.21
N GLN A 48 -5.19 4.35 -1.51
CA GLN A 48 -5.90 4.69 -2.75
C GLN A 48 -5.04 4.50 -3.99
N LYS A 49 -5.66 4.47 -5.15
CA LYS A 49 -5.01 4.14 -6.41
C LYS A 49 -3.84 5.04 -6.78
N ASP A 50 -3.90 6.32 -6.45
CA ASP A 50 -2.82 7.25 -6.78
C ASP A 50 -1.59 7.04 -5.88
N THR A 51 -1.75 6.37 -4.74
CA THR A 51 -0.65 6.06 -3.84
C THR A 51 -0.17 4.61 -4.02
N VAL A 52 -1.11 3.67 -4.20
CA VAL A 52 -0.80 2.25 -4.41
C VAL A 52 -1.24 1.87 -5.82
N ALA A 53 -0.28 1.78 -6.74
CA ALA A 53 -0.57 1.40 -8.12
C ALA A 53 -0.72 -0.10 -8.29
N LYS A 54 0.12 -0.88 -7.59
CA LYS A 54 0.09 -2.34 -7.64
C LYS A 54 0.42 -2.93 -6.28
N LEU A 55 -0.04 -4.16 -6.06
CA LEU A 55 0.20 -4.90 -4.83
C LEU A 55 0.78 -6.26 -5.16
N TYR A 56 1.77 -6.67 -4.39
CA TYR A 56 2.48 -7.95 -4.55
C TYR A 56 2.49 -8.73 -3.26
N LEU A 57 2.52 -10.05 -3.39
CA LEU A 57 2.90 -10.95 -2.31
C LEU A 57 4.31 -11.44 -2.58
N THR A 58 5.17 -11.39 -1.59
CA THR A 58 6.59 -11.68 -1.78
C THR A 58 7.15 -12.56 -0.66
N ASP A 59 8.05 -13.48 -1.04
CA ASP A 59 8.83 -14.28 -0.10
C ASP A 59 10.27 -13.75 0.03
N GLY A 60 10.55 -12.62 -0.58
CA GLY A 60 11.88 -12.03 -0.64
C GLY A 60 12.68 -12.41 -1.88
N LYS A 61 12.23 -13.40 -2.64
CA LYS A 61 12.87 -13.85 -3.88
C LYS A 61 11.94 -13.70 -5.07
N ILE A 62 10.69 -14.05 -4.90
CA ILE A 62 9.69 -14.03 -5.95
C ILE A 62 8.56 -13.09 -5.53
N ASP A 63 8.19 -12.18 -6.41
CA ASP A 63 7.10 -11.24 -6.21
C ASP A 63 5.94 -11.66 -7.11
N VAL A 64 4.77 -11.88 -6.53
CA VAL A 64 3.58 -12.25 -7.29
C VAL A 64 2.58 -11.11 -7.22
N GLU A 65 2.29 -10.52 -8.38
CA GLU A 65 1.29 -9.45 -8.44
C GLU A 65 -0.10 -10.00 -8.18
N VAL A 66 -0.88 -9.30 -7.36
CA VAL A 66 -2.27 -9.67 -7.08
C VAL A 66 -3.21 -8.73 -7.79
N SER A 67 -4.40 -9.23 -8.12
CA SER A 67 -5.45 -8.41 -8.72
C SER A 67 -6.27 -7.75 -7.62
N ILE A 68 -6.20 -6.43 -7.55
CA ILE A 68 -6.97 -5.66 -6.58
C ILE A 68 -8.42 -5.62 -7.07
N THR A 69 -9.36 -6.07 -6.24
CA THR A 69 -10.78 -6.07 -6.58
C THR A 69 -11.52 -4.85 -6.07
N GLU A 70 -11.09 -4.31 -4.92
CA GLU A 70 -11.63 -3.07 -4.37
C GLU A 70 -10.51 -2.29 -3.71
N GLN A 71 -10.57 -0.97 -3.80
CA GLN A 71 -9.50 -0.11 -3.28
C GLN A 71 -10.05 1.24 -2.84
N SER A 72 -9.70 1.60 -1.62
CA SER A 72 -9.98 2.92 -1.06
C SER A 72 -8.76 3.39 -0.28
N GLY A 73 -8.82 4.58 0.30
CA GLY A 73 -7.70 5.08 1.10
C GLY A 73 -7.39 4.25 2.33
N LYS A 74 -8.35 3.49 2.85
CA LYS A 74 -8.19 2.72 4.08
C LYS A 74 -8.24 1.23 3.89
N GLU A 75 -8.59 0.74 2.71
CA GLU A 75 -8.83 -0.68 2.50
C GLU A 75 -8.49 -1.10 1.08
N ILE A 76 -7.89 -2.29 0.95
CA ILE A 76 -7.68 -2.95 -0.33
C ILE A 76 -8.18 -4.37 -0.18
N LYS A 77 -8.95 -4.84 -1.17
CA LYS A 77 -9.36 -6.24 -1.27
C LYS A 77 -8.73 -6.88 -2.49
N PHE A 78 -8.24 -8.10 -2.31
CA PHE A 78 -7.66 -8.86 -3.42
C PHE A 78 -7.92 -10.34 -3.21
N LYS A 79 -7.75 -11.12 -4.29
CA LYS A 79 -7.80 -12.58 -4.22
C LYS A 79 -6.40 -13.13 -4.25
N ILE A 80 -6.17 -14.19 -3.48
CA ILE A 80 -4.88 -14.89 -3.47
C ILE A 80 -4.72 -15.59 -4.82
N PRO A 81 -3.69 -15.22 -5.62
CA PRO A 81 -3.53 -15.79 -6.95
C PRO A 81 -2.97 -17.21 -6.93
N ALA A 82 -3.26 -17.97 -7.99
CA ALA A 82 -2.83 -19.37 -8.10
C ALA A 82 -1.31 -19.54 -8.13
N LYS A 83 -0.58 -18.50 -8.49
CA LYS A 83 0.89 -18.54 -8.55
C LYS A 83 1.55 -18.49 -7.19
N CYS A 84 0.81 -18.15 -6.13
CA CYS A 84 1.37 -18.11 -4.79
C CYS A 84 1.64 -19.51 -4.28
N LYS A 85 2.83 -19.72 -3.75
CA LYS A 85 3.20 -20.99 -3.09
C LYS A 85 2.79 -20.93 -1.62
N PRO A 86 2.52 -22.09 -1.00
CA PRO A 86 2.27 -22.11 0.44
C PRO A 86 3.42 -21.50 1.22
N GLY A 87 3.11 -20.88 2.34
CA GLY A 87 4.09 -20.26 3.20
C GLY A 87 3.70 -18.86 3.62
N ARG A 88 4.57 -18.22 4.37
CA ARG A 88 4.33 -16.89 4.88
C ARG A 88 4.90 -15.84 3.92
N LEU A 89 4.03 -14.97 3.44
CA LEU A 89 4.39 -13.94 2.47
C LEU A 89 4.15 -12.55 3.03
N ALA A 90 5.05 -11.63 2.68
CA ALA A 90 4.86 -10.22 3.00
C ALA A 90 4.07 -9.54 1.89
N LEU A 91 3.41 -8.45 2.24
CA LEU A 91 2.76 -7.60 1.25
C LEU A 91 3.72 -6.49 0.85
N MET A 92 3.74 -6.17 -0.44
CA MET A 92 4.61 -5.14 -0.98
C MET A 92 3.82 -4.29 -1.96
N VAL A 93 3.95 -2.97 -1.85
CA VAL A 93 3.23 -2.05 -2.73
C VAL A 93 4.18 -1.42 -3.73
N LEU A 94 3.68 -1.19 -4.94
CA LEU A 94 4.31 -0.30 -5.91
C LEU A 94 3.56 1.01 -5.84
N THR A 95 4.27 2.08 -5.47
CA THR A 95 3.65 3.39 -5.35
C THR A 95 3.28 3.96 -6.72
N GLY A 96 2.26 4.83 -6.74
CA GLY A 96 1.90 5.56 -7.93
C GLY A 96 2.78 6.78 -8.14
N GLY A 97 2.50 7.54 -9.20
CA GLY A 97 3.19 8.78 -9.49
C GLY A 97 4.32 8.63 -10.48
N LYS A 98 5.16 9.66 -10.55
CA LYS A 98 6.22 9.74 -11.55
C LYS A 98 7.43 8.88 -11.22
N GLU A 99 7.66 8.61 -9.95
CA GLU A 99 8.79 7.81 -9.48
C GLU A 99 8.27 6.66 -8.63
N PRO A 100 7.75 5.58 -9.26
CA PRO A 100 7.23 4.45 -8.49
C PRO A 100 8.33 3.78 -7.69
N LYS A 101 7.97 3.36 -6.48
CA LYS A 101 8.89 2.64 -5.58
C LYS A 101 8.21 1.41 -5.04
N LEU A 102 8.99 0.35 -4.85
CA LEU A 102 8.52 -0.85 -4.17
C LEU A 102 8.78 -0.71 -2.68
N ILE A 103 7.73 -0.83 -1.89
CA ILE A 103 7.81 -0.70 -0.43
C ILE A 103 7.19 -1.92 0.22
N GLU A 104 8.01 -2.66 0.96
CA GLU A 104 7.50 -3.80 1.72
C GLU A 104 6.72 -3.29 2.93
N GLN A 105 5.56 -3.88 3.16
CA GLN A 105 4.68 -3.49 4.24
C GLN A 105 4.93 -4.35 5.49
N PRO A 106 4.59 -3.86 6.70
CA PRO A 106 4.85 -4.61 7.94
C PRO A 106 3.86 -5.75 8.21
N VAL A 107 2.96 -6.03 7.28
CA VAL A 107 1.94 -7.09 7.44
C VAL A 107 2.28 -8.28 6.57
N LYS A 108 1.90 -9.47 7.02
CA LYS A 108 2.14 -10.72 6.32
C LYS A 108 0.89 -11.58 6.31
N ILE A 109 0.84 -12.47 5.33
CA ILE A 109 -0.24 -13.46 5.22
C ILE A 109 0.38 -14.83 5.02
N THR A 110 -0.21 -15.86 5.62
CA THR A 110 0.21 -17.23 5.41
C THR A 110 -0.71 -17.88 4.40
N ILE A 111 -0.12 -18.45 3.35
CA ILE A 111 -0.86 -19.19 2.33
C ILE A 111 -0.82 -20.66 2.71
N ASP A 112 -1.99 -21.25 2.93
CA ASP A 112 -2.13 -22.62 3.31
C ASP A 112 -2.06 -23.54 2.09
N GLU A 113 -1.63 -24.78 2.29
CA GLU A 113 -1.66 -25.78 1.24
C GLU A 113 -3.09 -26.15 0.90
N GLN A 114 -3.31 -26.48 -0.37
CA GLN A 114 -4.61 -26.90 -0.85
C GLN A 114 -4.80 -28.39 -0.70
#